data_14516acaa09dcdcc187fdb41338fe5ad
#
_entry.id   14516acaa09dcdcc187fdb41338fe5ad
#
_cell.length_a   1.000
_cell.length_b   1.000
_cell.length_c   1.000
_cell.angle_alpha   90.00
_cell.angle_beta   90.00
_cell.angle_gamma   90.00
#
_symmetry.space_group_name_H-M   'P 1'
#
loop_
_entity.id
_entity.type
_entity.pdbx_description
1 polymer ?
#
loop_
_entity_poly.entity_id
_entity_poly.type
_entity_poly.pdbx_seq_one_letter_code
_entity_poly.pdbx_strand_id
1 'polypeptide(L)'
;MEKQLILSVKNLTKTFDKNEVLKGVNLDVYEGDVVAIIGPSGCGKSTFLRCVNCLEDPSGGTIMFQGEDLADMKVDINIHRQKIGMVFQQFNLFNNLSVLDNITLAPRIVAKKKRASLQRKNLIIKLGNLFAKSKKGLHDLGRSLADVKAESEKRAMELLRTIGLEEKAAAYPSQLSGGQKQRVAIVRTLAMNPKVILFDEPTSALDPEMVGEVLDVMKDLAKKGMTMVVVTHEMGFAREVSNRVLFMDDGVIAEQGTPAELFGNPKSERLQSFLAKVL
;
A
#
# COMPACT_ATOMS: atom_id res chain seq x y z
N MET A 1 -10.71 -0.37 -23.71
CA MET A 1 -10.93 -1.40 -22.68
C MET A 1 -11.34 -0.69 -21.41
N GLU A 2 -12.42 -1.12 -20.80
CA GLU A 2 -12.82 -0.58 -19.49
C GLU A 2 -11.76 -0.95 -18.45
N LYS A 3 -11.30 0.04 -17.68
CA LYS A 3 -10.34 -0.19 -16.59
C LYS A 3 -11.02 -0.99 -15.48
N GLN A 4 -10.35 -2.00 -14.96
CA GLN A 4 -10.86 -2.81 -13.85
C GLN A 4 -10.88 -1.99 -12.56
N LEU A 5 -12.02 -1.98 -11.85
CA LEU A 5 -12.13 -1.38 -10.51
C LEU A 5 -11.39 -2.27 -9.50
N ILE A 6 -10.40 -1.69 -8.82
CA ILE A 6 -9.56 -2.41 -7.83
C ILE A 6 -10.04 -2.12 -6.42
N LEU A 7 -10.34 -0.86 -6.11
CA LEU A 7 -10.73 -0.39 -4.80
C LEU A 7 -11.89 0.59 -4.93
N SER A 8 -12.94 0.41 -4.13
CA SER A 8 -14.06 1.35 -4.06
C SER A 8 -14.39 1.65 -2.61
N VAL A 9 -14.30 2.91 -2.25
CA VAL A 9 -14.63 3.43 -0.92
C VAL A 9 -15.92 4.23 -1.03
N LYS A 10 -16.93 3.94 -0.19
CA LYS A 10 -18.22 4.62 -0.21
C LYS A 10 -18.60 5.10 1.19
N ASN A 11 -18.90 6.39 1.29
CA ASN A 11 -19.36 7.06 2.50
C ASN A 11 -18.49 6.74 3.74
N LEU A 12 -17.16 6.68 3.56
CA LEU A 12 -16.24 6.32 4.62
C LEU A 12 -16.22 7.39 5.69
N THR A 13 -16.53 7.00 6.93
CA THR A 13 -16.46 7.86 8.11
C THR A 13 -15.49 7.31 9.13
N LYS A 14 -14.83 8.20 9.87
CA LYS A 14 -13.99 7.84 11.02
C LYS A 14 -14.12 8.90 12.11
N THR A 15 -14.50 8.43 13.29
CA THR A 15 -14.58 9.25 14.51
C THR A 15 -13.60 8.69 15.54
N PHE A 16 -12.83 9.55 16.17
CA PHE A 16 -12.02 9.26 17.34
C PHE A 16 -12.65 10.00 18.52
N ASP A 17 -13.16 9.27 19.50
CA ASP A 17 -13.95 9.79 20.62
C ASP A 17 -15.13 10.65 20.15
N LYS A 18 -14.98 11.97 20.19
CA LYS A 18 -15.99 12.94 19.74
C LYS A 18 -15.59 13.71 18.48
N ASN A 19 -14.39 13.45 17.96
CA ASN A 19 -13.86 14.15 16.79
C ASN A 19 -14.08 13.33 15.51
N GLU A 20 -14.95 13.79 14.63
CA GLU A 20 -15.19 13.20 13.32
C GLU A 20 -14.11 13.68 12.34
N VAL A 21 -13.18 12.77 11.99
CA VAL A 21 -12.02 13.06 11.14
C VAL A 21 -12.32 12.79 9.66
N LEU A 22 -13.13 11.76 9.36
CA LEU A 22 -13.61 11.48 8.01
C LEU A 22 -15.14 11.57 7.98
N LYS A 23 -15.67 12.35 7.03
CA LYS A 23 -17.06 12.76 6.98
C LYS A 23 -17.75 12.30 5.70
N GLY A 24 -17.65 11.00 5.35
CA GLY A 24 -18.31 10.43 4.18
C GLY A 24 -17.47 10.48 2.91
N VAL A 25 -16.19 10.06 2.99
CA VAL A 25 -15.26 10.07 1.86
C VAL A 25 -15.62 8.98 0.85
N ASN A 26 -15.62 9.36 -0.45
CA ASN A 26 -15.88 8.44 -1.56
C ASN A 26 -14.70 8.44 -2.53
N LEU A 27 -14.24 7.24 -2.94
CA LEU A 27 -13.14 7.10 -3.90
C LEU A 27 -13.24 5.76 -4.63
N ASP A 28 -13.22 5.79 -5.96
CA ASP A 28 -13.02 4.62 -6.80
C ASP A 28 -11.62 4.67 -7.40
N VAL A 29 -10.87 3.57 -7.35
CA VAL A 29 -9.51 3.43 -7.91
C VAL A 29 -9.50 2.27 -8.89
N TYR A 30 -9.08 2.55 -10.12
CA TYR A 30 -9.00 1.58 -11.20
C TYR A 30 -7.55 1.10 -11.41
N GLU A 31 -7.39 -0.04 -12.06
CA GLU A 31 -6.07 -0.60 -12.39
C GLU A 31 -5.23 0.39 -13.20
N GLY A 32 -4.00 0.62 -12.75
CA GLY A 32 -3.07 1.59 -13.33
C GLY A 32 -3.34 3.05 -12.97
N ASP A 33 -4.32 3.34 -12.10
CA ASP A 33 -4.52 4.71 -11.62
C ASP A 33 -3.39 5.14 -10.67
N VAL A 34 -2.96 6.38 -10.82
CA VAL A 34 -2.13 7.10 -9.86
C VAL A 34 -2.96 8.25 -9.30
N VAL A 35 -3.49 8.06 -8.11
CA VAL A 35 -4.36 9.04 -7.44
C VAL A 35 -3.53 9.80 -6.41
N ALA A 36 -3.34 11.11 -6.59
CA ALA A 36 -2.74 11.96 -5.57
C ALA A 36 -3.79 12.56 -4.64
N ILE A 37 -3.54 12.56 -3.35
CA ILE A 37 -4.38 13.21 -2.33
C ILE A 37 -3.57 14.35 -1.73
N ILE A 38 -4.04 15.57 -1.92
CA ILE A 38 -3.43 16.80 -1.40
C ILE A 38 -4.39 17.49 -0.42
N GLY A 39 -3.89 18.41 0.39
CA GLY A 39 -4.70 19.17 1.34
C GLY A 39 -3.92 19.56 2.60
N PRO A 40 -4.49 20.42 3.45
CA PRO A 40 -3.83 20.90 4.66
C PRO A 40 -3.52 19.77 5.65
N SER A 41 -2.53 20.02 6.53
CA SER A 41 -2.23 19.08 7.61
C SER A 41 -3.43 18.91 8.54
N GLY A 42 -3.66 17.67 9.01
CA GLY A 42 -4.76 17.36 9.91
C GLY A 42 -6.14 17.19 9.27
N CYS A 43 -6.30 17.35 7.94
CA CYS A 43 -7.62 17.20 7.28
C CYS A 43 -8.07 15.73 7.07
N GLY A 44 -7.32 14.74 7.57
CA GLY A 44 -7.72 13.33 7.54
C GLY A 44 -7.06 12.45 6.49
N LYS A 45 -6.11 12.94 5.65
CA LYS A 45 -5.47 12.19 4.55
C LYS A 45 -4.85 10.85 5.00
N SER A 46 -3.99 10.88 6.01
CA SER A 46 -3.34 9.67 6.55
C SER A 46 -4.35 8.75 7.22
N THR A 47 -5.34 9.29 7.90
CA THR A 47 -6.45 8.52 8.50
C THR A 47 -7.23 7.79 7.41
N PHE A 48 -7.51 8.46 6.29
CA PHE A 48 -8.17 7.84 5.15
C PHE A 48 -7.37 6.64 4.61
N LEU A 49 -6.07 6.79 4.34
CA LEU A 49 -5.23 5.67 3.88
C LEU A 49 -5.17 4.52 4.89
N ARG A 50 -5.09 4.83 6.18
CA ARG A 50 -5.08 3.81 7.24
C ARG A 50 -6.40 3.06 7.35
N CYS A 51 -7.53 3.73 7.15
CA CYS A 51 -8.83 3.06 7.06
C CYS A 51 -8.91 2.16 5.82
N VAL A 52 -8.45 2.65 4.65
CA VAL A 52 -8.43 1.85 3.41
C VAL A 52 -7.62 0.57 3.55
N ASN A 53 -6.51 0.59 4.31
CA ASN A 53 -5.71 -0.61 4.62
C ASN A 53 -6.17 -1.33 5.90
N CYS A 54 -7.30 -0.93 6.48
CA CYS A 54 -7.85 -1.46 7.74
C CYS A 54 -6.84 -1.45 8.90
N LEU A 55 -5.88 -0.52 8.92
CA LEU A 55 -5.01 -0.25 10.07
C LEU A 55 -5.75 0.54 11.14
N GLU A 56 -6.74 1.32 10.72
CA GLU A 56 -7.75 1.98 11.53
C GLU A 56 -9.12 1.45 11.10
N ASP A 57 -9.90 0.96 12.03
CA ASP A 57 -11.26 0.51 11.74
C ASP A 57 -12.14 1.71 11.40
N PRO A 58 -12.86 1.72 10.26
CA PRO A 58 -13.79 2.78 9.93
C PRO A 58 -14.94 2.82 10.95
N SER A 59 -15.52 4.02 11.16
CA SER A 59 -16.74 4.16 11.98
C SER A 59 -18.00 3.88 11.16
N GLY A 60 -17.92 3.98 9.84
CA GLY A 60 -19.01 3.67 8.90
C GLY A 60 -18.55 3.74 7.45
N GLY A 61 -19.43 3.36 6.55
CA GLY A 61 -19.13 3.23 5.13
C GLY A 61 -18.66 1.84 4.74
N THR A 62 -18.24 1.68 3.47
CA THR A 62 -17.75 0.41 2.90
C THR A 62 -16.42 0.61 2.20
N ILE A 63 -15.57 -0.44 2.24
CA ILE A 63 -14.26 -0.48 1.56
C ILE A 63 -14.20 -1.75 0.73
N MET A 64 -14.68 -1.66 -0.51
CA MET A 64 -14.69 -2.80 -1.43
C MET A 64 -13.34 -2.98 -2.08
N PHE A 65 -12.71 -4.11 -1.88
CA PHE A 65 -11.45 -4.49 -2.55
C PHE A 65 -11.58 -5.86 -3.18
N GLN A 66 -11.44 -5.93 -4.51
CA GLN A 66 -11.60 -7.16 -5.27
C GLN A 66 -12.95 -7.89 -5.02
N GLY A 67 -14.01 -7.15 -4.75
CA GLY A 67 -15.36 -7.69 -4.55
C GLY A 67 -15.71 -8.07 -3.11
N GLU A 68 -14.81 -7.88 -2.15
CA GLU A 68 -15.06 -8.11 -0.72
C GLU A 68 -15.01 -6.80 0.05
N ASP A 69 -15.93 -6.62 1.01
CA ASP A 69 -15.94 -5.44 1.89
C ASP A 69 -14.97 -5.65 3.06
N LEU A 70 -13.89 -4.89 3.07
CA LEU A 70 -12.87 -4.96 4.11
C LEU A 70 -13.34 -4.42 5.48
N ALA A 71 -14.44 -3.67 5.51
CA ALA A 71 -15.06 -3.19 6.74
C ALA A 71 -15.92 -4.28 7.42
N ASP A 72 -16.25 -5.39 6.74
CA ASP A 72 -16.95 -6.52 7.35
C ASP A 72 -15.98 -7.32 8.24
N MET A 73 -16.27 -7.39 9.54
CA MET A 73 -15.49 -8.15 10.53
C MET A 73 -15.35 -9.65 10.23
N LYS A 74 -16.16 -10.20 9.30
CA LYS A 74 -16.05 -11.60 8.86
C LYS A 74 -14.93 -11.84 7.85
N VAL A 75 -14.41 -10.78 7.25
CA VAL A 75 -13.35 -10.84 6.23
C VAL A 75 -11.99 -10.97 6.91
N ASP A 76 -11.17 -11.93 6.49
CA ASP A 76 -9.78 -12.00 6.94
C ASP A 76 -8.94 -10.94 6.22
N ILE A 77 -8.86 -9.76 6.82
CA ILE A 77 -8.09 -8.61 6.28
C ILE A 77 -6.62 -8.94 6.01
N ASN A 78 -6.03 -9.96 6.65
CA ASN A 78 -4.64 -10.33 6.42
C ASN A 78 -4.42 -10.90 5.01
N ILE A 79 -5.45 -11.49 4.40
CA ILE A 79 -5.39 -11.96 3.02
C ILE A 79 -5.34 -10.76 2.07
N HIS A 80 -6.14 -9.74 2.32
CA HIS A 80 -6.23 -8.54 1.49
C HIS A 80 -5.02 -7.62 1.66
N ARG A 81 -4.50 -7.46 2.89
CA ARG A 81 -3.27 -6.71 3.17
C ARG A 81 -2.03 -7.26 2.45
N GLN A 82 -2.04 -8.52 2.02
CA GLN A 82 -0.98 -9.05 1.15
C GLN A 82 -1.00 -8.41 -0.24
N LYS A 83 -2.17 -7.89 -0.67
CA LYS A 83 -2.38 -7.30 -1.99
C LYS A 83 -2.51 -5.78 -1.96
N ILE A 84 -2.68 -5.18 -0.77
CA ILE A 84 -2.69 -3.74 -0.53
C ILE A 84 -1.38 -3.40 0.16
N GLY A 85 -0.43 -2.86 -0.60
CA GLY A 85 0.84 -2.39 -0.04
C GLY A 85 0.65 -1.06 0.69
N MET A 86 1.46 -0.80 1.72
CA MET A 86 1.50 0.51 2.37
C MET A 86 2.94 0.93 2.65
N VAL A 87 3.26 2.15 2.26
CA VAL A 87 4.53 2.84 2.52
C VAL A 87 4.20 4.04 3.41
N PHE A 88 4.84 4.09 4.56
CA PHE A 88 4.58 5.10 5.59
C PHE A 88 5.56 6.26 5.50
N GLN A 89 5.22 7.36 6.14
CA GLN A 89 6.09 8.51 6.38
C GLN A 89 7.38 8.09 7.10
N GLN A 90 7.26 7.30 8.17
CA GLN A 90 8.40 6.63 8.79
C GLN A 90 8.66 5.32 8.07
N PHE A 91 9.91 4.98 7.84
CA PHE A 91 10.36 3.83 7.03
C PHE A 91 9.87 2.48 7.56
N ASN A 92 9.66 2.37 8.89
CA ASN A 92 9.17 1.18 9.60
C ASN A 92 9.95 -0.10 9.27
N LEU A 93 11.27 0.03 9.03
CA LEU A 93 12.14 -1.12 8.85
C LEU A 93 12.45 -1.77 10.20
N PHE A 94 12.58 -3.09 10.19
CA PHE A 94 13.03 -3.85 11.38
C PHE A 94 14.52 -3.63 11.56
N ASN A 95 14.91 -2.91 12.61
CA ASN A 95 16.29 -2.51 12.85
C ASN A 95 17.24 -3.69 13.15
N ASN A 96 16.69 -4.79 13.61
CA ASN A 96 17.41 -6.03 13.93
C ASN A 96 17.50 -7.01 12.75
N LEU A 97 17.01 -6.64 11.58
CA LEU A 97 17.07 -7.42 10.34
C LEU A 97 17.91 -6.71 9.31
N SER A 98 18.60 -7.47 8.46
CA SER A 98 19.27 -6.94 7.27
C SER A 98 18.25 -6.36 6.27
N VAL A 99 18.72 -5.59 5.31
CA VAL A 99 17.88 -5.11 4.19
C VAL A 99 17.21 -6.28 3.48
N LEU A 100 17.96 -7.32 3.14
CA LEU A 100 17.44 -8.51 2.48
C LEU A 100 16.38 -9.22 3.34
N ASP A 101 16.62 -9.37 4.64
CA ASP A 101 15.65 -10.00 5.53
C ASP A 101 14.41 -9.15 5.73
N ASN A 102 14.52 -7.81 5.79
CA ASN A 102 13.36 -6.91 5.80
C ASN A 102 12.45 -7.13 4.58
N ILE A 103 13.02 -7.28 3.39
CA ILE A 103 12.28 -7.47 2.14
C ILE A 103 11.66 -8.87 2.08
N THR A 104 12.39 -9.90 2.49
CA THR A 104 11.96 -11.30 2.34
C THR A 104 11.08 -11.81 3.48
N LEU A 105 10.99 -11.10 4.61
CA LEU A 105 10.26 -11.53 5.80
C LEU A 105 8.78 -11.85 5.51
N ALA A 106 8.05 -10.90 4.92
CA ALA A 106 6.62 -11.05 4.69
C ALA A 106 6.29 -12.17 3.70
N PRO A 107 6.92 -12.28 2.50
CA PRO A 107 6.73 -13.41 1.60
C PRO A 107 6.96 -14.76 2.27
N ARG A 108 8.02 -14.88 3.10
CA ARG A 108 8.37 -16.13 3.81
C ARG A 108 7.33 -16.48 4.89
N ILE A 109 6.84 -15.50 5.64
CA ILE A 109 5.79 -15.71 6.66
C ILE A 109 4.49 -16.16 6.00
N VAL A 110 4.07 -15.53 4.92
CA VAL A 110 2.85 -15.87 4.18
C VAL A 110 2.92 -17.30 3.65
N ALA A 111 4.03 -17.66 3.00
CA ALA A 111 4.23 -19.02 2.50
C ALA A 111 4.22 -20.06 3.63
N LYS A 112 4.88 -19.77 4.76
CA LYS A 112 4.89 -20.66 5.94
C LYS A 112 3.48 -20.88 6.50
N LYS A 113 2.70 -19.80 6.66
CA LYS A 113 1.31 -19.88 7.13
C LYS A 113 0.41 -20.68 6.17
N LYS A 114 0.52 -20.41 4.87
CA LYS A 114 -0.23 -21.14 3.84
C LYS A 114 0.07 -22.63 3.88
N ARG A 115 1.36 -23.02 3.93
CA ARG A 115 1.79 -24.42 4.01
C ARG A 115 1.30 -25.09 5.28
N ALA A 116 1.40 -24.43 6.44
CA ALA A 116 0.91 -24.97 7.72
C ALA A 116 -0.63 -25.19 7.69
N SER A 117 -1.39 -24.29 7.09
CA SER A 117 -2.82 -24.43 6.89
C SER A 117 -3.17 -25.65 6.03
N LEU A 118 -2.46 -25.83 4.91
CA LEU A 118 -2.64 -27.00 4.02
C LEU A 118 -2.26 -28.32 4.73
N GLN A 119 -1.19 -28.34 5.52
CA GLN A 119 -0.81 -29.50 6.32
C GLN A 119 -1.90 -29.89 7.33
N ARG A 120 -2.50 -28.91 8.03
CA ARG A 120 -3.62 -29.14 8.96
C ARG A 120 -4.85 -29.72 8.21
N LYS A 121 -5.22 -29.15 7.06
CA LYS A 121 -6.31 -29.68 6.21
C LYS A 121 -6.02 -31.11 5.78
N ASN A 122 -4.79 -31.42 5.35
CA ASN A 122 -4.39 -32.76 4.96
C ASN A 122 -4.45 -33.75 6.12
N LEU A 123 -4.09 -33.32 7.35
CA LEU A 123 -4.23 -34.15 8.53
C LEU A 123 -5.71 -34.52 8.81
N ILE A 124 -6.60 -33.55 8.72
CA ILE A 124 -8.05 -33.76 8.89
C ILE A 124 -8.56 -34.74 7.82
N ILE A 125 -8.17 -34.57 6.54
CA ILE A 125 -8.55 -35.46 5.46
C ILE A 125 -8.02 -36.90 5.72
N LYS A 126 -6.76 -37.04 6.15
CA LYS A 126 -6.20 -38.35 6.49
C LYS A 126 -6.99 -39.04 7.59
N LEU A 127 -7.30 -38.31 8.67
CA LEU A 127 -8.13 -38.87 9.77
C LEU A 127 -9.54 -39.27 9.29
N GLY A 128 -10.20 -38.39 8.49
CA GLY A 128 -11.50 -38.69 7.93
C GLY A 128 -11.49 -39.89 6.98
N ASN A 129 -10.41 -40.05 6.21
CA ASN A 129 -10.23 -41.17 5.28
C ASN A 129 -10.07 -42.54 5.98
N LEU A 130 -9.75 -42.56 7.29
CA LEU A 130 -9.68 -43.80 8.08
C LEU A 130 -11.07 -44.45 8.25
N PHE A 131 -12.13 -43.63 8.25
CA PHE A 131 -13.51 -44.08 8.50
C PHE A 131 -14.41 -43.95 7.27
N ALA A 132 -13.93 -43.39 6.16
CA ALA A 132 -14.71 -43.10 4.97
C ALA A 132 -14.67 -44.25 3.95
N LYS A 133 -15.84 -44.59 3.38
CA LYS A 133 -15.94 -45.53 2.24
C LYS A 133 -15.29 -44.98 0.96
N SER A 134 -15.27 -43.63 0.78
CA SER A 134 -14.64 -42.96 -0.34
C SER A 134 -13.55 -42.02 0.18
N LYS A 135 -12.32 -42.17 -0.30
CA LYS A 135 -11.16 -41.37 0.15
C LYS A 135 -11.09 -40.06 -0.58
N LYS A 136 -10.93 -38.96 0.18
CA LYS A 136 -10.66 -37.63 -0.35
C LYS A 136 -9.14 -37.47 -0.67
N GLY A 137 -8.80 -36.84 -1.79
CA GLY A 137 -7.43 -36.51 -2.13
C GLY A 137 -6.83 -35.49 -1.17
N LEU A 138 -5.52 -35.55 -0.99
CA LEU A 138 -4.78 -34.57 -0.20
C LEU A 138 -4.51 -33.30 -1.02
N HIS A 139 -4.48 -32.15 -0.35
CA HIS A 139 -4.03 -30.92 -0.97
C HIS A 139 -2.52 -30.99 -1.27
N ASP A 140 -2.13 -30.49 -2.44
CA ASP A 140 -0.71 -30.25 -2.74
C ASP A 140 -0.16 -29.17 -1.79
N LEU A 141 0.98 -29.45 -1.17
CA LEU A 141 1.66 -28.51 -0.28
C LEU A 141 2.44 -27.44 -1.06
N GLY A 142 2.51 -27.58 -2.37
CA GLY A 142 3.26 -26.68 -3.26
C GLY A 142 4.76 -26.70 -2.98
N ARG A 143 5.41 -25.55 -3.21
CA ARG A 143 6.87 -25.40 -3.07
C ARG A 143 7.37 -25.66 -1.65
N SER A 144 8.59 -26.15 -1.51
CA SER A 144 9.25 -26.28 -0.22
C SER A 144 9.54 -24.91 0.40
N LEU A 145 9.74 -24.85 1.72
CA LEU A 145 10.12 -23.58 2.37
C LEU A 145 11.52 -23.10 1.95
N ALA A 146 12.39 -24.04 1.54
CA ALA A 146 13.72 -23.72 1.00
C ALA A 146 13.60 -23.03 -0.37
N ASP A 147 12.74 -23.56 -1.25
CA ASP A 147 12.51 -22.97 -2.57
C ASP A 147 11.88 -21.59 -2.45
N VAL A 148 10.89 -21.41 -1.53
CA VAL A 148 10.27 -20.11 -1.25
C VAL A 148 11.30 -19.11 -0.73
N LYS A 149 12.23 -19.54 0.13
CA LYS A 149 13.31 -18.69 0.62
C LYS A 149 14.19 -18.22 -0.54
N ALA A 150 14.70 -19.17 -1.34
CA ALA A 150 15.59 -18.87 -2.48
C ALA A 150 14.91 -17.94 -3.51
N GLU A 151 13.64 -18.18 -3.84
CA GLU A 151 12.87 -17.33 -4.75
C GLU A 151 12.63 -15.93 -4.17
N SER A 152 12.32 -15.83 -2.87
CA SER A 152 12.14 -14.53 -2.20
C SER A 152 13.44 -13.73 -2.18
N GLU A 153 14.58 -14.38 -1.94
CA GLU A 153 15.91 -13.74 -1.96
C GLU A 153 16.26 -13.27 -3.38
N LYS A 154 16.05 -14.12 -4.38
CA LYS A 154 16.25 -13.75 -5.80
C LYS A 154 15.41 -12.53 -6.16
N ARG A 155 14.11 -12.56 -5.85
CA ARG A 155 13.19 -11.44 -6.11
C ARG A 155 13.61 -10.17 -5.38
N ALA A 156 14.02 -10.27 -4.12
CA ALA A 156 14.49 -9.15 -3.34
C ALA A 156 15.76 -8.52 -3.95
N MET A 157 16.71 -9.33 -4.43
CA MET A 157 17.91 -8.82 -5.11
C MET A 157 17.59 -8.13 -6.44
N GLU A 158 16.65 -8.67 -7.22
CA GLU A 158 16.16 -8.03 -8.45
C GLU A 158 15.54 -6.65 -8.13
N LEU A 159 14.71 -6.56 -7.09
CA LEU A 159 14.10 -5.31 -6.66
C LEU A 159 15.13 -4.31 -6.11
N LEU A 160 16.11 -4.76 -5.32
CA LEU A 160 17.20 -3.92 -4.82
C LEU A 160 18.04 -3.34 -5.97
N ARG A 161 18.27 -4.11 -7.04
CA ARG A 161 18.96 -3.64 -8.24
C ARG A 161 18.21 -2.50 -8.91
N THR A 162 16.87 -2.56 -8.97
CA THR A 162 16.07 -1.49 -9.60
C THR A 162 16.16 -0.15 -8.88
N ILE A 163 16.59 -0.14 -7.62
CA ILE A 163 16.76 1.07 -6.80
C ILE A 163 18.24 1.37 -6.48
N GLY A 164 19.19 0.65 -7.12
CA GLY A 164 20.62 0.86 -6.95
C GLY A 164 21.16 0.53 -5.55
N LEU A 165 20.57 -0.44 -4.82
CA LEU A 165 20.95 -0.80 -3.45
C LEU A 165 21.29 -2.28 -3.28
N GLU A 166 21.66 -2.99 -4.34
CA GLU A 166 21.97 -4.42 -4.26
C GLU A 166 23.15 -4.73 -3.34
N GLU A 167 24.18 -3.87 -3.34
CA GLU A 167 25.35 -4.01 -2.45
C GLU A 167 25.02 -3.77 -0.95
N LYS A 168 23.87 -3.18 -0.66
CA LYS A 168 23.36 -2.94 0.70
C LYS A 168 22.49 -4.09 1.23
N ALA A 169 22.36 -5.20 0.50
CA ALA A 169 21.49 -6.34 0.89
C ALA A 169 21.80 -6.88 2.30
N ALA A 170 23.07 -6.96 2.68
CA ALA A 170 23.52 -7.42 4.00
C ALA A 170 23.57 -6.30 5.06
N ALA A 171 23.38 -5.03 4.68
CA ALA A 171 23.43 -3.90 5.62
C ALA A 171 22.19 -3.88 6.51
N TYR A 172 22.33 -3.25 7.67
CA TYR A 172 21.22 -2.99 8.59
C TYR A 172 20.65 -1.57 8.39
N PRO A 173 19.39 -1.31 8.80
CA PRO A 173 18.79 0.01 8.64
C PRO A 173 19.59 1.17 9.24
N SER A 174 20.33 0.94 10.34
CA SER A 174 21.21 1.95 10.94
C SER A 174 22.35 2.42 10.03
N GLN A 175 22.69 1.65 9.01
CA GLN A 175 23.79 1.92 8.07
C GLN A 175 23.29 2.59 6.77
N LEU A 176 22.00 2.95 6.69
CA LEU A 176 21.35 3.53 5.53
C LEU A 176 20.99 5.00 5.78
N SER A 177 21.08 5.83 4.72
CA SER A 177 20.49 7.17 4.73
C SER A 177 18.95 7.12 4.77
N GLY A 178 18.29 8.25 5.06
CA GLY A 178 16.84 8.36 5.06
C GLY A 178 16.23 7.94 3.72
N GLY A 179 16.74 8.45 2.61
CA GLY A 179 16.28 8.10 1.26
C GLY A 179 16.51 6.63 0.92
N GLN A 180 17.64 6.04 1.34
CA GLN A 180 17.88 4.60 1.18
C GLN A 180 16.89 3.76 1.98
N LYS A 181 16.60 4.12 3.25
CA LYS A 181 15.59 3.44 4.08
C LYS A 181 14.22 3.48 3.42
N GLN A 182 13.82 4.62 2.87
CA GLN A 182 12.52 4.75 2.21
C GLN A 182 12.44 3.93 0.93
N ARG A 183 13.48 3.94 0.10
CA ARG A 183 13.55 3.08 -1.09
C ARG A 183 13.46 1.59 -0.72
N VAL A 184 14.13 1.17 0.35
CA VAL A 184 14.01 -0.20 0.87
C VAL A 184 12.58 -0.49 1.37
N ALA A 185 11.90 0.46 2.03
CA ALA A 185 10.51 0.28 2.46
C ALA A 185 9.54 0.12 1.27
N ILE A 186 9.78 0.85 0.17
CA ILE A 186 9.04 0.67 -1.10
C ILE A 186 9.29 -0.72 -1.66
N VAL A 187 10.55 -1.16 -1.76
CA VAL A 187 10.92 -2.48 -2.28
C VAL A 187 10.36 -3.62 -1.43
N ARG A 188 10.38 -3.47 -0.10
CA ARG A 188 9.74 -4.42 0.83
C ARG A 188 8.25 -4.59 0.51
N THR A 189 7.57 -3.50 0.21
CA THR A 189 6.15 -3.51 -0.17
C THR A 189 5.96 -4.20 -1.53
N LEU A 190 6.81 -3.91 -2.52
CA LEU A 190 6.78 -4.52 -3.84
C LEU A 190 7.06 -6.03 -3.83
N ALA A 191 7.83 -6.52 -2.85
CA ALA A 191 8.14 -7.95 -2.72
C ALA A 191 6.90 -8.82 -2.49
N MET A 192 5.80 -8.23 -2.00
CA MET A 192 4.51 -8.89 -1.84
C MET A 192 3.67 -8.94 -3.12
N ASN A 193 4.14 -8.33 -4.22
CA ASN A 193 3.40 -8.20 -5.48
C ASN A 193 1.98 -7.62 -5.27
N PRO A 194 1.87 -6.42 -4.70
CA PRO A 194 0.58 -5.82 -4.37
C PRO A 194 -0.19 -5.43 -5.63
N LYS A 195 -1.52 -5.32 -5.51
CA LYS A 195 -2.41 -4.80 -6.57
C LYS A 195 -2.54 -3.28 -6.52
N VAL A 196 -2.38 -2.70 -5.34
CA VAL A 196 -2.36 -1.26 -5.11
C VAL A 196 -1.36 -0.93 -4.02
N ILE A 197 -0.68 0.20 -4.13
CA ILE A 197 0.21 0.71 -3.09
C ILE A 197 -0.34 2.05 -2.58
N LEU A 198 -0.48 2.14 -1.28
CA LEU A 198 -0.85 3.35 -0.55
C LEU A 198 0.43 4.01 -0.02
N PHE A 199 0.67 5.26 -0.37
CA PHE A 199 1.81 6.04 0.09
C PHE A 199 1.33 7.15 1.03
N ASP A 200 1.73 7.08 2.30
CA ASP A 200 1.39 8.07 3.32
C ASP A 200 2.58 9.00 3.54
N GLU A 201 2.61 10.12 2.81
CA GLU A 201 3.66 11.16 2.86
C GLU A 201 5.09 10.57 2.79
N PRO A 202 5.45 9.84 1.74
CA PRO A 202 6.68 9.04 1.69
C PRO A 202 7.98 9.85 1.72
N THR A 203 7.92 11.16 1.55
CA THR A 203 9.10 12.06 1.51
C THR A 203 9.21 12.98 2.72
N SER A 204 8.17 13.09 3.55
CA SER A 204 8.10 14.13 4.61
C SER A 204 9.11 13.94 5.76
N ALA A 205 9.70 12.74 5.92
CA ALA A 205 10.73 12.45 6.91
C ALA A 205 12.15 12.47 6.31
N LEU A 206 12.32 13.03 5.10
CA LEU A 206 13.58 13.06 4.37
C LEU A 206 14.16 14.47 4.28
N ASP A 207 15.49 14.54 4.23
CA ASP A 207 16.18 15.76 3.85
C ASP A 207 15.89 16.11 2.37
N PRO A 208 15.78 17.40 2.00
CA PRO A 208 15.39 17.82 0.64
C PRO A 208 16.23 17.20 -0.47
N GLU A 209 17.52 16.98 -0.25
CA GLU A 209 18.43 16.37 -1.22
C GLU A 209 18.12 14.88 -1.51
N MET A 210 17.41 14.19 -0.61
CA MET A 210 17.06 12.78 -0.74
C MET A 210 15.64 12.56 -1.32
N VAL A 211 14.82 13.60 -1.38
CA VAL A 211 13.43 13.54 -1.85
C VAL A 211 13.37 13.07 -3.30
N GLY A 212 14.24 13.63 -4.16
CA GLY A 212 14.28 13.32 -5.59
C GLY A 212 14.44 11.82 -5.88
N GLU A 213 15.36 11.15 -5.18
CA GLU A 213 15.62 9.70 -5.36
C GLU A 213 14.39 8.82 -5.05
N VAL A 214 13.60 9.21 -4.06
CA VAL A 214 12.37 8.47 -3.71
C VAL A 214 11.26 8.74 -4.72
N LEU A 215 11.10 10.00 -5.14
CA LEU A 215 10.12 10.37 -6.16
C LEU A 215 10.41 9.69 -7.50
N ASP A 216 11.69 9.55 -7.89
CA ASP A 216 12.07 8.86 -9.12
C ASP A 216 11.68 7.39 -9.10
N VAL A 217 11.86 6.70 -7.98
CA VAL A 217 11.36 5.31 -7.81
C VAL A 217 9.83 5.26 -7.98
N MET A 218 9.10 6.22 -7.39
CA MET A 218 7.64 6.26 -7.52
C MET A 218 7.20 6.59 -8.95
N LYS A 219 7.90 7.48 -9.67
CA LYS A 219 7.68 7.76 -11.11
C LYS A 219 7.86 6.50 -11.95
N ASP A 220 8.90 5.73 -11.68
CA ASP A 220 9.16 4.48 -12.39
C ASP A 220 8.09 3.41 -12.14
N LEU A 221 7.53 3.36 -10.93
CA LEU A 221 6.40 2.49 -10.61
C LEU A 221 5.14 2.91 -11.39
N ALA A 222 4.86 4.22 -11.47
CA ALA A 222 3.75 4.75 -12.27
C ALA A 222 3.89 4.40 -13.75
N LYS A 223 5.09 4.59 -14.34
CA LYS A 223 5.39 4.22 -15.73
C LYS A 223 5.20 2.73 -16.01
N LYS A 224 5.43 1.87 -15.00
CA LYS A 224 5.20 0.42 -15.08
C LYS A 224 3.73 0.03 -14.87
N GLY A 225 2.82 0.99 -14.73
CA GLY A 225 1.38 0.76 -14.57
C GLY A 225 0.97 0.32 -13.15
N MET A 226 1.79 0.57 -12.13
CA MET A 226 1.42 0.28 -10.74
C MET A 226 0.27 1.18 -10.30
N THR A 227 -0.79 0.57 -9.74
CA THR A 227 -1.89 1.31 -9.14
C THR A 227 -1.43 1.92 -7.82
N MET A 228 -1.59 3.22 -7.64
CA MET A 228 -1.10 3.94 -6.47
C MET A 228 -2.12 4.96 -5.95
N VAL A 229 -2.21 5.08 -4.63
CA VAL A 229 -2.88 6.20 -3.95
C VAL A 229 -1.82 6.88 -3.08
N VAL A 230 -1.55 8.15 -3.34
CA VAL A 230 -0.40 8.86 -2.78
C VAL A 230 -0.86 10.11 -2.04
N VAL A 231 -0.75 10.11 -0.73
CA VAL A 231 -0.82 11.34 0.07
C VAL A 231 0.54 12.02 -0.02
N THR A 232 0.58 13.26 -0.49
CA THR A 232 1.85 13.97 -0.72
C THR A 232 1.72 15.49 -0.57
N HIS A 233 2.81 16.11 -0.19
CA HIS A 233 3.04 17.56 -0.26
C HIS A 233 3.89 17.97 -1.45
N GLU A 234 4.37 17.01 -2.24
CA GLU A 234 5.17 17.22 -3.45
C GLU A 234 4.25 17.55 -4.64
N MET A 235 3.90 18.84 -4.80
CA MET A 235 2.95 19.28 -5.84
C MET A 235 3.49 19.03 -7.25
N GLY A 236 4.80 19.12 -7.45
CA GLY A 236 5.46 18.78 -8.71
C GLY A 236 5.23 17.33 -9.10
N PHE A 237 5.40 16.41 -8.16
CA PHE A 237 5.13 14.98 -8.36
C PHE A 237 3.64 14.73 -8.66
N ALA A 238 2.74 15.32 -7.86
CA ALA A 238 1.29 15.16 -8.07
C ALA A 238 0.87 15.65 -9.46
N ARG A 239 1.45 16.77 -9.94
CA ARG A 239 1.16 17.33 -11.27
C ARG A 239 1.69 16.45 -12.41
N GLU A 240 2.90 15.89 -12.26
CA GLU A 240 3.59 15.15 -13.32
C GLU A 240 3.08 13.71 -13.47
N VAL A 241 2.79 13.05 -12.36
CA VAL A 241 2.66 11.58 -12.32
C VAL A 241 1.23 11.11 -12.13
N SER A 242 0.39 11.86 -11.42
CA SER A 242 -0.98 11.42 -11.17
C SER A 242 -1.87 11.60 -12.39
N ASN A 243 -2.83 10.68 -12.55
CA ASN A 243 -3.92 10.86 -13.53
C ASN A 243 -5.18 11.46 -12.90
N ARG A 244 -5.24 11.48 -11.56
CA ARG A 244 -6.31 12.13 -10.81
C ARG A 244 -5.76 12.69 -9.49
N VAL A 245 -6.20 13.89 -9.14
CA VAL A 245 -5.87 14.57 -7.90
C VAL A 245 -7.15 14.81 -7.10
N LEU A 246 -7.07 14.56 -5.80
CA LEU A 246 -8.13 14.81 -4.84
C LEU A 246 -7.64 15.88 -3.86
N PHE A 247 -8.39 16.95 -3.71
CA PHE A 247 -8.19 17.93 -2.65
C PHE A 247 -9.08 17.56 -1.46
N MET A 248 -8.44 17.19 -0.37
CA MET A 248 -9.11 16.84 0.88
C MET A 248 -9.03 18.01 1.85
N ASP A 249 -10.16 18.43 2.39
CA ASP A 249 -10.26 19.46 3.41
C ASP A 249 -11.38 19.11 4.40
N ASP A 250 -11.16 19.36 5.67
CA ASP A 250 -12.12 19.11 6.77
C ASP A 250 -12.82 17.74 6.71
N GLY A 251 -12.08 16.68 6.40
CA GLY A 251 -12.57 15.30 6.41
C GLY A 251 -13.38 14.88 5.18
N VAL A 252 -13.47 15.70 4.14
CA VAL A 252 -14.16 15.39 2.89
C VAL A 252 -13.26 15.60 1.67
N ILE A 253 -13.60 15.00 0.53
CA ILE A 253 -13.02 15.37 -0.76
C ILE A 253 -13.76 16.59 -1.26
N ALA A 254 -13.15 17.77 -1.07
CA ALA A 254 -13.77 19.05 -1.44
C ALA A 254 -13.74 19.31 -2.95
N GLU A 255 -12.70 18.83 -3.64
CA GLU A 255 -12.57 18.93 -5.10
C GLU A 255 -11.74 17.79 -5.67
N GLN A 256 -12.06 17.33 -6.87
CA GLN A 256 -11.29 16.32 -7.58
C GLN A 256 -11.30 16.57 -9.08
N GLY A 257 -10.25 16.13 -9.75
CA GLY A 257 -10.12 16.25 -11.20
C GLY A 257 -8.76 15.77 -11.70
N THR A 258 -8.45 16.06 -12.94
CA THR A 258 -7.12 15.87 -13.50
C THR A 258 -6.12 16.87 -12.89
N PRO A 259 -4.81 16.61 -12.93
CA PRO A 259 -3.82 17.57 -12.49
C PRO A 259 -3.96 18.93 -13.17
N ALA A 260 -4.26 18.94 -14.49
CA ALA A 260 -4.43 20.17 -15.24
C ALA A 260 -5.61 21.01 -14.73
N GLU A 261 -6.71 20.37 -14.35
CA GLU A 261 -7.88 21.05 -13.80
C GLU A 261 -7.59 21.61 -12.39
N LEU A 262 -7.09 20.77 -11.46
CA LEU A 262 -6.90 21.20 -10.08
C LEU A 262 -5.78 22.22 -9.90
N PHE A 263 -4.68 22.09 -10.61
CA PHE A 263 -3.54 23.00 -10.50
C PHE A 263 -3.63 24.21 -11.44
N GLY A 264 -4.36 24.09 -12.57
CA GLY A 264 -4.47 25.17 -13.56
C GLY A 264 -5.72 26.02 -13.42
N ASN A 265 -6.85 25.42 -12.98
CA ASN A 265 -8.14 26.10 -12.87
C ASN A 265 -8.93 25.57 -11.64
N PRO A 266 -8.41 25.77 -10.41
CA PRO A 266 -9.10 25.34 -9.19
C PRO A 266 -10.42 26.09 -9.03
N LYS A 267 -11.51 25.36 -8.76
CA LYS A 267 -12.88 25.91 -8.70
C LYS A 267 -13.19 26.48 -7.32
N SER A 268 -12.78 25.78 -6.25
CA SER A 268 -13.08 26.20 -4.88
C SER A 268 -12.08 27.27 -4.39
N GLU A 269 -12.56 28.32 -3.76
CA GLU A 269 -11.72 29.34 -3.10
C GLU A 269 -10.74 28.70 -2.10
N ARG A 270 -11.20 27.62 -1.47
CA ARG A 270 -10.40 26.89 -0.49
C ARG A 270 -9.19 26.21 -1.12
N LEU A 271 -9.34 25.57 -2.28
CA LEU A 271 -8.23 25.00 -3.05
C LEU A 271 -7.31 26.09 -3.58
N GLN A 272 -7.85 27.20 -4.11
CA GLN A 272 -7.06 28.34 -4.56
C GLN A 272 -6.18 28.89 -3.44
N SER A 273 -6.77 29.11 -2.25
CA SER A 273 -6.03 29.59 -1.06
C SER A 273 -4.97 28.58 -0.57
N PHE A 274 -5.22 27.28 -0.72
CA PHE A 274 -4.25 26.23 -0.38
C PHE A 274 -3.08 26.25 -1.38
N LEU A 275 -3.36 26.24 -2.68
CA LEU A 275 -2.33 26.22 -3.73
C LEU A 275 -1.45 27.46 -3.69
N ALA A 276 -2.01 28.64 -3.43
CA ALA A 276 -1.25 29.89 -3.31
C ALA A 276 -0.21 29.88 -2.15
N LYS A 277 -0.35 28.95 -1.19
CA LYS A 277 0.60 28.82 -0.06
C LYS A 277 1.68 27.76 -0.30
N VAL A 278 1.45 26.83 -1.23
CA VAL A 278 2.33 25.66 -1.42
C VAL A 278 3.00 25.60 -2.79
N LEU A 279 2.58 26.44 -3.74
CA LEU A 279 3.21 26.70 -5.05
C LEU A 279 3.95 28.01 -5.04
#